data_001cea7b98d0ed60b8e980e195abfa22
#
_entry.id   001cea7b98d0ed60b8e980e195abfa22
#
_cell.length_a   1.000
_cell.length_b   1.000
_cell.length_c   1.000
_cell.angle_alpha   90.00
_cell.angle_beta   90.00
_cell.angle_gamma   90.00
#
_symmetry.space_group_name_H-M   'P 1'
#
loop_
_entity.id
_entity.type
_entity.pdbx_description
1 polymer ?
#
loop_
_entity_poly.entity_id
_entity_poly.type
_entity_poly.pdbx_seq_one_letter_code
_entity_poly.pdbx_strand_id
1 'polypeptide(L)'
;VSFNEKFAQGYFNLAILYEEKGDLSLAKNNYFKKIEIDDNNFAAYFNLQRLNADLITEKIIKKIEKKLKDHSNTKNKNLAYAHFILAKNYRKKSNIEMEIKELSKGHEIFFNSDPINKNAVNYWLETVPKMMNKKFLFQDTDKNKIKSSSIEPIFIFGIPRSGTTLVETIITSAEEKIYNVGENFILQKALQNSQLNEKIYESEKSITVDLNFLRKLVIDSYMKQFSIQSIKFKFIDRTMTNFFFSEILLELFPNAKIINCKRDPFHNLVAIYQQCLNN
;
A
#
# COMPACT_ATOMS: atom_id res chain seq x y z
N VAL A 1 24.21 10.24 -10.64
CA VAL A 1 24.76 9.05 -11.31
C VAL A 1 25.79 9.47 -12.38
N SER A 2 25.53 10.58 -13.11
CA SER A 2 26.49 11.11 -14.10
C SER A 2 27.86 11.51 -13.53
N PHE A 3 27.95 11.78 -12.23
CA PHE A 3 29.18 12.14 -11.52
C PHE A 3 29.90 10.94 -10.89
N ASN A 4 29.25 9.79 -10.73
CA ASN A 4 29.84 8.58 -10.17
C ASN A 4 29.15 7.34 -10.73
N GLU A 5 29.73 6.76 -11.75
CA GLU A 5 29.24 5.55 -12.42
C GLU A 5 29.15 4.32 -11.49
N LYS A 6 29.90 4.32 -10.39
CA LYS A 6 29.90 3.25 -9.39
C LYS A 6 28.87 3.51 -8.26
N PHE A 7 28.06 4.56 -8.35
CA PHE A 7 27.03 4.84 -7.35
C PHE A 7 25.82 3.92 -7.50
N ALA A 8 25.99 2.70 -7.04
CA ALA A 8 25.00 1.62 -7.17
C ALA A 8 23.60 1.99 -6.64
N GLN A 9 23.49 2.74 -5.52
CA GLN A 9 22.21 3.17 -4.96
C GLN A 9 21.48 4.18 -5.87
N GLY A 10 22.20 5.01 -6.58
CA GLY A 10 21.63 5.95 -7.56
C GLY A 10 20.91 5.22 -8.69
N TYR A 11 21.51 4.13 -9.22
CA TYR A 11 20.85 3.31 -10.24
C TYR A 11 19.59 2.63 -9.71
N PHE A 12 19.61 2.15 -8.46
CA PHE A 12 18.43 1.55 -7.85
C PHE A 12 17.27 2.56 -7.72
N ASN A 13 17.56 3.77 -7.24
CA ASN A 13 16.56 4.82 -7.09
C ASN A 13 16.01 5.30 -8.44
N LEU A 14 16.89 5.44 -9.47
CA LEU A 14 16.46 5.77 -10.82
C LEU A 14 15.56 4.69 -11.41
N ALA A 15 15.87 3.41 -11.16
CA ALA A 15 15.01 2.31 -11.62
C ALA A 15 13.60 2.40 -11.05
N ILE A 16 13.47 2.70 -9.75
CA ILE A 16 12.16 2.91 -9.10
C ILE A 16 11.42 4.09 -9.74
N LEU A 17 12.08 5.24 -9.93
CA LEU A 17 11.47 6.42 -10.54
C LEU A 17 10.98 6.16 -11.97
N TYR A 18 11.75 5.41 -12.78
CA TYR A 18 11.31 5.05 -14.12
C TYR A 18 10.15 4.06 -14.10
N GLU A 19 10.11 3.14 -13.12
CA GLU A 19 8.99 2.24 -12.93
C GLU A 19 7.71 3.01 -12.59
N GLU A 20 7.78 3.99 -11.69
CA GLU A 20 6.66 4.86 -11.31
C GLU A 20 6.17 5.70 -12.51
N LYS A 21 7.06 6.10 -13.42
CA LYS A 21 6.72 6.78 -14.67
C LYS A 21 6.17 5.86 -15.75
N GLY A 22 6.20 4.54 -15.56
CA GLY A 22 5.80 3.55 -16.56
C GLY A 22 6.87 3.24 -17.61
N ASP A 23 8.08 3.80 -17.51
CA ASP A 23 9.19 3.51 -18.42
C ASP A 23 9.95 2.25 -17.98
N LEU A 24 9.31 1.10 -18.22
CA LEU A 24 9.80 -0.19 -17.76
C LEU A 24 11.15 -0.58 -18.41
N SER A 25 11.45 -0.07 -19.60
CA SER A 25 12.74 -0.32 -20.28
C SER A 25 13.90 0.35 -19.56
N LEU A 26 13.75 1.63 -19.20
CA LEU A 26 14.76 2.35 -18.43
C LEU A 26 14.85 1.81 -16.99
N ALA A 27 13.75 1.45 -16.37
CA ALA A 27 13.74 0.79 -15.05
C ALA A 27 14.59 -0.48 -15.06
N LYS A 28 14.32 -1.39 -16.01
CA LYS A 28 15.06 -2.63 -16.21
C LYS A 28 16.57 -2.39 -16.36
N ASN A 29 16.96 -1.45 -17.24
CA ASN A 29 18.37 -1.16 -17.50
C ASN A 29 19.10 -0.66 -16.24
N ASN A 30 18.45 0.18 -15.44
CA ASN A 30 19.01 0.69 -14.20
C ASN A 30 19.11 -0.39 -13.10
N TYR A 31 18.15 -1.32 -13.00
CA TYR A 31 18.30 -2.48 -12.12
C TYR A 31 19.49 -3.37 -12.52
N PHE A 32 19.71 -3.61 -13.82
CA PHE A 32 20.89 -4.36 -14.27
C PHE A 32 22.19 -3.65 -13.90
N LYS A 33 22.32 -2.35 -14.13
CA LYS A 33 23.49 -1.57 -13.71
C LYS A 33 23.75 -1.66 -12.20
N LYS A 34 22.68 -1.61 -11.39
CA LYS A 34 22.81 -1.85 -9.94
C LYS A 34 23.40 -3.22 -9.64
N ILE A 35 22.92 -4.28 -10.31
CA ILE A 35 23.38 -5.65 -10.11
C ILE A 35 24.82 -5.85 -10.60
N GLU A 36 25.23 -5.20 -11.69
CA GLU A 36 26.61 -5.23 -12.19
C GLU A 36 27.61 -4.66 -11.17
N ILE A 37 27.23 -3.60 -10.45
CA ILE A 37 28.06 -2.97 -9.42
C ILE A 37 28.00 -3.72 -8.09
N ASP A 38 26.81 -4.20 -7.72
CA ASP A 38 26.53 -4.88 -6.45
C ASP A 38 25.64 -6.09 -6.69
N ASP A 39 26.25 -7.21 -6.95
CA ASP A 39 25.58 -8.46 -7.29
C ASP A 39 24.99 -9.20 -6.08
N ASN A 40 25.17 -8.65 -4.87
CA ASN A 40 24.53 -9.10 -3.63
C ASN A 40 23.20 -8.39 -3.33
N ASN A 41 22.79 -7.44 -4.16
CA ASN A 41 21.54 -6.71 -3.95
C ASN A 41 20.33 -7.52 -4.44
N PHE A 42 19.79 -8.38 -3.59
CA PHE A 42 18.61 -9.20 -3.92
C PHE A 42 17.36 -8.38 -4.16
N ALA A 43 17.24 -7.18 -3.58
CA ALA A 43 16.12 -6.28 -3.86
C ALA A 43 16.07 -5.88 -5.35
N ALA A 44 17.22 -5.65 -6.01
CA ALA A 44 17.26 -5.35 -7.43
C ALA A 44 16.82 -6.56 -8.29
N TYR A 45 17.27 -7.77 -7.95
CA TYR A 45 16.79 -8.99 -8.62
C TYR A 45 15.31 -9.22 -8.41
N PHE A 46 14.79 -8.96 -7.20
CA PHE A 46 13.37 -9.07 -6.88
C PHE A 46 12.53 -8.11 -7.74
N ASN A 47 12.94 -6.85 -7.86
CA ASN A 47 12.26 -5.88 -8.70
C ASN A 47 12.33 -6.26 -10.19
N LEU A 48 13.46 -6.75 -10.70
CA LEU A 48 13.54 -7.30 -12.06
C LEU A 48 12.55 -8.46 -12.27
N GLN A 49 12.45 -9.39 -11.32
CA GLN A 49 11.48 -10.49 -11.39
C GLN A 49 10.03 -9.99 -11.37
N ARG A 50 9.78 -8.88 -10.69
CA ARG A 50 8.46 -8.24 -10.64
C ARG A 50 8.10 -7.60 -11.97
N LEU A 51 9.06 -6.92 -12.62
CA LEU A 51 8.88 -6.36 -13.96
C LEU A 51 8.66 -7.44 -15.02
N ASN A 52 9.51 -8.45 -15.04
CA ASN A 52 9.37 -9.60 -15.91
C ASN A 52 10.08 -10.83 -15.28
N ALA A 53 9.29 -11.87 -14.99
CA ALA A 53 9.80 -13.07 -14.34
C ALA A 53 10.87 -13.82 -15.17
N ASP A 54 10.87 -13.69 -16.49
CA ASP A 54 11.81 -14.38 -17.37
C ASP A 54 13.23 -13.76 -17.35
N LEU A 55 13.38 -12.55 -16.78
CA LEU A 55 14.68 -11.94 -16.54
C LEU A 55 15.50 -12.66 -15.47
N ILE A 56 14.85 -13.43 -14.60
CA ILE A 56 15.49 -14.24 -13.56
C ILE A 56 15.70 -15.66 -14.10
N THR A 57 16.83 -15.85 -14.73
CA THR A 57 17.20 -17.13 -15.34
C THR A 57 17.62 -18.19 -14.30
N GLU A 58 17.62 -19.46 -14.67
CA GLU A 58 18.12 -20.57 -13.81
C GLU A 58 19.57 -20.35 -13.33
N LYS A 59 20.41 -19.66 -14.12
CA LYS A 59 21.77 -19.28 -13.71
C LYS A 59 21.73 -18.30 -12.52
N ILE A 60 20.82 -17.32 -12.56
CA ILE A 60 20.62 -16.36 -11.45
C ILE A 60 20.06 -17.09 -10.22
N ILE A 61 19.09 -17.98 -10.39
CA ILE A 61 18.52 -18.79 -9.29
C ILE A 61 19.65 -19.58 -8.58
N LYS A 62 20.46 -20.32 -9.31
CA LYS A 62 21.59 -21.08 -8.73
C LYS A 62 22.59 -20.19 -7.99
N LYS A 63 22.84 -18.98 -8.51
CA LYS A 63 23.70 -17.99 -7.86
C LYS A 63 23.09 -17.52 -6.53
N ILE A 64 21.78 -17.24 -6.50
CA ILE A 64 21.06 -16.83 -5.29
C ILE A 64 21.08 -17.94 -4.25
N GLU A 65 20.81 -19.19 -4.64
CA GLU A 65 20.86 -20.36 -3.76
C GLU A 65 22.24 -20.54 -3.13
N LYS A 66 23.31 -20.40 -3.92
CA LYS A 66 24.68 -20.47 -3.39
C LYS A 66 24.94 -19.38 -2.36
N LYS A 67 24.61 -18.13 -2.67
CA LYS A 67 24.82 -17.00 -1.76
C LYS A 67 24.01 -17.12 -0.45
N LEU A 68 22.80 -17.66 -0.50
CA LEU A 68 22.02 -17.94 0.70
C LEU A 68 22.67 -18.99 1.61
N LYS A 69 23.34 -20.00 1.06
CA LYS A 69 24.08 -20.99 1.86
C LYS A 69 25.29 -20.35 2.56
N ASP A 70 25.98 -19.43 1.89
CA ASP A 70 27.15 -18.75 2.43
C ASP A 70 26.79 -17.74 3.55
N HIS A 71 25.54 -17.23 3.57
CA HIS A 71 25.06 -16.19 4.49
C HIS A 71 23.98 -16.65 5.46
N SER A 72 23.86 -17.94 5.75
CA SER A 72 22.76 -18.53 6.50
C SER A 72 22.53 -17.97 7.92
N ASN A 73 23.50 -17.24 8.48
CA ASN A 73 23.45 -16.71 9.86
C ASN A 73 23.23 -15.19 9.97
N THR A 74 22.96 -14.48 8.87
CA THR A 74 22.78 -13.02 8.90
C THR A 74 21.31 -12.65 8.78
N LYS A 75 20.75 -11.91 9.76
CA LYS A 75 19.39 -11.35 9.72
C LYS A 75 19.35 -10.07 8.87
N ASN A 76 19.71 -10.17 7.60
CA ASN A 76 19.71 -9.02 6.71
C ASN A 76 18.42 -9.00 5.87
N LYS A 77 17.66 -7.90 5.93
CA LYS A 77 16.43 -7.67 5.13
C LYS A 77 16.62 -8.01 3.64
N ASN A 78 17.81 -7.78 3.09
CA ASN A 78 18.14 -8.10 1.72
C ASN A 78 18.02 -9.61 1.43
N LEU A 79 18.29 -10.50 2.41
CA LEU A 79 18.14 -11.96 2.24
C LEU A 79 16.68 -12.38 2.10
N ALA A 80 15.75 -11.65 2.68
CA ALA A 80 14.33 -11.92 2.51
C ALA A 80 13.90 -11.85 1.03
N TYR A 81 14.42 -10.87 0.28
CA TYR A 81 14.16 -10.78 -1.16
C TYR A 81 14.65 -12.01 -1.92
N ALA A 82 15.80 -12.57 -1.54
CA ALA A 82 16.30 -13.82 -2.15
C ALA A 82 15.31 -14.98 -1.95
N HIS A 83 14.76 -15.13 -0.74
CA HIS A 83 13.73 -16.12 -0.46
C HIS A 83 12.44 -15.90 -1.26
N PHE A 84 11.97 -14.65 -1.40
CA PHE A 84 10.80 -14.34 -2.24
C PHE A 84 11.05 -14.63 -3.73
N ILE A 85 12.27 -14.41 -4.23
CA ILE A 85 12.65 -14.76 -5.60
C ILE A 85 12.56 -16.29 -5.80
N LEU A 86 13.13 -17.07 -4.87
CA LEU A 86 13.08 -18.53 -4.92
C LEU A 86 11.65 -19.05 -4.81
N ALA A 87 10.85 -18.50 -3.92
CA ALA A 87 9.44 -18.87 -3.76
C ALA A 87 8.68 -18.72 -5.09
N LYS A 88 8.85 -17.58 -5.78
CA LYS A 88 8.22 -17.34 -7.09
C LYS A 88 8.74 -18.30 -8.17
N ASN A 89 10.02 -18.69 -8.12
CA ASN A 89 10.57 -19.70 -9.02
C ASN A 89 9.98 -21.10 -8.76
N TYR A 90 9.83 -21.50 -7.48
CA TYR A 90 9.19 -22.77 -7.12
C TYR A 90 7.71 -22.80 -7.50
N ARG A 91 7.00 -21.66 -7.37
CA ARG A 91 5.62 -21.52 -7.88
C ARG A 91 5.55 -21.79 -9.38
N LYS A 92 6.45 -21.20 -10.18
CA LYS A 92 6.52 -21.43 -11.64
C LYS A 92 6.72 -22.91 -11.98
N LYS A 93 7.41 -23.64 -11.09
CA LYS A 93 7.64 -25.11 -11.20
C LYS A 93 6.54 -25.95 -10.55
N SER A 94 5.47 -25.34 -10.06
CA SER A 94 4.37 -26.01 -9.34
C SER A 94 4.81 -26.80 -8.09
N ASN A 95 5.95 -26.40 -7.49
CA ASN A 95 6.45 -27.00 -6.25
C ASN A 95 5.96 -26.18 -5.05
N ILE A 96 4.73 -26.50 -4.60
CA ILE A 96 4.04 -25.76 -3.53
C ILE A 96 4.77 -25.86 -2.20
N GLU A 97 5.33 -27.02 -1.85
CA GLU A 97 6.04 -27.23 -0.59
C GLU A 97 7.25 -26.29 -0.48
N MET A 98 8.08 -26.25 -1.51
CA MET A 98 9.24 -25.37 -1.53
C MET A 98 8.87 -23.90 -1.63
N GLU A 99 7.80 -23.55 -2.35
CA GLU A 99 7.25 -22.20 -2.37
C GLU A 99 6.92 -21.72 -0.95
N ILE A 100 6.09 -22.50 -0.21
CA ILE A 100 5.67 -22.15 1.15
C ILE A 100 6.89 -22.04 2.08
N LYS A 101 7.83 -22.97 1.99
CA LYS A 101 9.06 -22.95 2.78
C LYS A 101 9.87 -21.68 2.58
N GLU A 102 10.06 -21.27 1.33
CA GLU A 102 10.82 -20.06 1.01
C GLU A 102 10.05 -18.78 1.37
N LEU A 103 8.73 -18.74 1.17
CA LEU A 103 7.87 -17.63 1.65
C LEU A 103 7.98 -17.46 3.16
N SER A 104 7.88 -18.57 3.93
CA SER A 104 7.97 -18.53 5.40
C SER A 104 9.28 -17.93 5.87
N LYS A 105 10.42 -18.35 5.29
CA LYS A 105 11.73 -17.79 5.62
C LYS A 105 11.84 -16.31 5.25
N GLY A 106 11.36 -15.91 4.07
CA GLY A 106 11.36 -14.53 3.64
C GLY A 106 10.58 -13.64 4.60
N HIS A 107 9.37 -14.05 4.98
CA HIS A 107 8.53 -13.32 5.94
C HIS A 107 9.14 -13.28 7.33
N GLU A 108 9.72 -14.37 7.82
CA GLU A 108 10.39 -14.41 9.13
C GLU A 108 11.56 -13.41 9.19
N ILE A 109 12.41 -13.38 8.16
CA ILE A 109 13.53 -12.43 8.09
C ILE A 109 12.99 -10.99 8.02
N PHE A 110 11.98 -10.74 7.19
CA PHE A 110 11.36 -9.42 7.07
C PHE A 110 10.77 -8.94 8.40
N PHE A 111 9.98 -9.79 9.05
CA PHE A 111 9.36 -9.49 10.34
C PHE A 111 10.38 -9.18 11.42
N ASN A 112 11.46 -9.96 11.49
CA ASN A 112 12.49 -9.79 12.49
C ASN A 112 13.54 -8.70 12.18
N SER A 113 13.55 -8.18 10.95
CA SER A 113 14.53 -7.17 10.52
C SER A 113 14.22 -5.76 11.01
N ASP A 114 12.98 -5.48 11.41
CA ASP A 114 12.54 -4.15 11.83
C ASP A 114 11.59 -4.24 13.03
N PRO A 115 11.91 -3.58 14.16
CA PRO A 115 11.03 -3.52 15.35
C PRO A 115 9.64 -2.93 15.04
N ILE A 116 9.51 -2.07 14.03
CA ILE A 116 8.23 -1.47 13.59
C ILE A 116 7.23 -2.56 13.21
N ASN A 117 7.68 -3.68 12.66
CA ASN A 117 6.79 -4.78 12.27
C ASN A 117 6.04 -5.38 13.46
N LYS A 118 6.68 -5.47 14.63
CA LYS A 118 6.02 -5.92 15.87
C LYS A 118 4.97 -4.92 16.34
N ASN A 119 5.27 -3.64 16.25
CA ASN A 119 4.34 -2.57 16.61
C ASN A 119 3.13 -2.56 15.65
N ALA A 120 3.34 -2.82 14.37
CA ALA A 120 2.25 -2.95 13.40
C ALA A 120 1.32 -4.12 13.74
N VAL A 121 1.84 -5.28 14.13
CA VAL A 121 1.02 -6.41 14.58
C VAL A 121 0.20 -6.04 15.82
N ASN A 122 0.82 -5.44 16.84
CA ASN A 122 0.12 -5.01 18.04
C ASN A 122 -0.95 -3.95 17.73
N TYR A 123 -0.67 -3.03 16.81
CA TYR A 123 -1.65 -2.05 16.33
C TYR A 123 -2.89 -2.75 15.75
N TRP A 124 -2.72 -3.73 14.88
CA TRP A 124 -3.83 -4.46 14.26
C TRP A 124 -4.60 -5.36 15.24
N LEU A 125 -3.91 -5.99 16.18
CA LEU A 125 -4.54 -6.94 17.12
C LEU A 125 -5.18 -6.25 18.33
N GLU A 126 -4.63 -5.14 18.80
CA GLU A 126 -5.05 -4.50 20.04
C GLU A 126 -5.73 -3.13 19.83
N THR A 127 -5.17 -2.29 18.92
CA THR A 127 -5.64 -0.91 18.74
C THR A 127 -6.83 -0.84 17.81
N VAL A 128 -6.75 -1.49 16.67
CA VAL A 128 -7.83 -1.47 15.66
C VAL A 128 -9.17 -1.99 16.21
N PRO A 129 -9.25 -3.12 16.94
CA PRO A 129 -10.52 -3.56 17.53
C PRO A 129 -11.11 -2.55 18.53
N LYS A 130 -10.25 -1.86 19.28
CA LYS A 130 -10.71 -0.80 20.20
C LYS A 130 -11.29 0.40 19.45
N MET A 131 -10.67 0.78 18.35
CA MET A 131 -11.15 1.86 17.48
C MET A 131 -12.52 1.53 16.87
N MET A 132 -12.71 0.31 16.37
CA MET A 132 -13.97 -0.11 15.76
C MET A 132 -15.18 -0.15 16.72
N ASN A 133 -14.92 -0.18 18.02
CA ASN A 133 -15.96 -0.18 19.06
C ASN A 133 -16.30 1.23 19.58
N LYS A 134 -15.71 2.29 19.01
CA LYS A 134 -15.98 3.66 19.43
C LYS A 134 -17.23 4.22 18.78
N LYS A 135 -17.95 5.05 19.52
CA LYS A 135 -19.12 5.78 19.03
C LYS A 135 -18.72 7.21 18.69
N PHE A 136 -19.01 7.62 17.48
CA PHE A 136 -18.83 9.02 17.06
C PHE A 136 -20.11 9.81 17.32
N LEU A 137 -19.97 10.97 17.97
CA LEU A 137 -21.04 11.91 18.23
C LEU A 137 -20.78 13.14 17.36
N PHE A 138 -21.62 13.38 16.40
CA PHE A 138 -21.43 14.48 15.45
C PHE A 138 -22.12 15.74 15.95
N GLN A 139 -21.33 16.81 16.06
CA GLN A 139 -21.84 18.15 16.39
C GLN A 139 -22.19 18.88 15.10
N ASP A 140 -23.31 19.55 15.16
CA ASP A 140 -23.85 20.58 14.26
C ASP A 140 -23.66 20.30 12.77
N THR A 141 -24.69 19.73 12.21
CA THR A 141 -24.77 19.56 10.78
C THR A 141 -26.00 20.25 10.28
N ASP A 142 -25.82 21.36 9.60
CA ASP A 142 -26.87 21.84 8.70
C ASP A 142 -27.00 20.83 7.56
N LYS A 143 -27.77 19.77 7.84
CA LYS A 143 -27.97 18.64 6.93
C LYS A 143 -28.47 19.08 5.54
N ASN A 144 -29.07 20.25 5.44
CA ASN A 144 -29.58 20.81 4.19
C ASN A 144 -28.44 21.38 3.32
N LYS A 145 -27.46 22.05 3.91
CA LYS A 145 -26.26 22.51 3.18
C LYS A 145 -25.39 21.35 2.68
N ILE A 146 -25.39 20.27 3.45
CA ILE A 146 -24.58 19.07 3.14
C ILE A 146 -25.15 18.29 1.96
N LYS A 147 -26.48 18.13 1.88
CA LYS A 147 -27.15 17.46 0.76
C LYS A 147 -26.96 18.18 -0.58
N SER A 148 -26.65 19.47 -0.57
CA SER A 148 -26.34 20.26 -1.77
C SER A 148 -24.87 20.23 -2.18
N SER A 149 -24.03 19.47 -1.50
CA SER A 149 -22.62 19.31 -1.83
C SER A 149 -22.49 18.68 -3.22
N SER A 150 -21.79 19.38 -4.10
CA SER A 150 -21.49 18.96 -5.46
C SER A 150 -20.23 18.07 -5.56
N ILE A 151 -19.77 17.58 -4.41
CA ILE A 151 -18.64 16.66 -4.30
C ILE A 151 -19.20 15.25 -4.18
N GLU A 152 -18.82 14.37 -5.11
CA GLU A 152 -19.31 13.01 -5.21
C GLU A 152 -18.14 12.00 -5.07
N PRO A 153 -17.74 11.65 -3.84
CA PRO A 153 -16.69 10.66 -3.66
C PRO A 153 -17.21 9.23 -3.89
N ILE A 154 -16.32 8.40 -4.41
CA ILE A 154 -16.48 6.96 -4.46
C ILE A 154 -15.36 6.36 -3.60
N PHE A 155 -15.73 5.77 -2.48
CA PHE A 155 -14.79 5.07 -1.61
C PHE A 155 -14.78 3.59 -1.94
N ILE A 156 -13.59 3.03 -2.25
CA ILE A 156 -13.44 1.62 -2.53
C ILE A 156 -12.77 0.96 -1.32
N PHE A 157 -13.51 0.11 -0.63
CA PHE A 157 -13.01 -0.64 0.51
C PHE A 157 -12.71 -2.09 0.12
N GLY A 158 -11.72 -2.65 0.77
CA GLY A 158 -11.36 -4.05 0.62
C GLY A 158 -9.98 -4.31 1.24
N ILE A 159 -9.78 -5.53 1.71
CA ILE A 159 -8.46 -5.94 2.20
C ILE A 159 -7.47 -6.03 1.01
N PRO A 160 -6.15 -5.93 1.24
CA PRO A 160 -5.17 -6.06 0.18
C PRO A 160 -5.45 -7.29 -0.69
N ARG A 161 -5.24 -7.20 -1.99
CA ARG A 161 -5.46 -8.27 -2.99
C ARG A 161 -6.92 -8.68 -3.21
N SER A 162 -7.91 -7.94 -2.72
CA SER A 162 -9.34 -8.19 -3.00
C SER A 162 -9.82 -7.65 -4.36
N GLY A 163 -8.98 -6.93 -5.10
CA GLY A 163 -9.32 -6.40 -6.43
C GLY A 163 -9.67 -4.91 -6.45
N THR A 164 -9.41 -4.16 -5.38
CA THR A 164 -9.71 -2.72 -5.28
C THR A 164 -9.11 -1.90 -6.42
N THR A 165 -7.86 -2.17 -6.82
CA THR A 165 -7.19 -1.49 -7.95
C THR A 165 -7.88 -1.81 -9.28
N LEU A 166 -8.34 -3.04 -9.50
CA LEU A 166 -9.06 -3.40 -10.72
C LEU A 166 -10.38 -2.64 -10.83
N VAL A 167 -11.14 -2.58 -9.74
CA VAL A 167 -12.40 -1.84 -9.68
C VAL A 167 -12.17 -0.35 -9.94
N GLU A 168 -11.15 0.25 -9.30
CA GLU A 168 -10.73 1.63 -9.56
C GLU A 168 -10.44 1.86 -11.06
N THR A 169 -9.63 0.99 -11.68
CA THR A 169 -9.26 1.09 -13.09
C THR A 169 -10.49 1.00 -13.99
N ILE A 170 -11.43 0.10 -13.73
CA ILE A 170 -12.67 -0.04 -14.51
C ILE A 170 -13.48 1.25 -14.46
N ILE A 171 -13.68 1.81 -13.26
CA ILE A 171 -14.49 3.03 -13.09
C ILE A 171 -13.81 4.22 -13.76
N THR A 172 -12.52 4.42 -13.56
CA THR A 172 -11.77 5.54 -14.16
C THR A 172 -11.65 5.44 -15.68
N SER A 173 -11.68 4.23 -16.23
CA SER A 173 -11.71 4.03 -17.69
C SER A 173 -13.08 4.33 -18.31
N ALA A 174 -14.15 4.24 -17.52
CA ALA A 174 -15.51 4.46 -18.00
C ALA A 174 -15.97 5.93 -17.91
N GLU A 175 -15.34 6.75 -17.07
CA GLU A 175 -15.73 8.14 -16.82
C GLU A 175 -14.51 9.08 -16.77
N GLU A 176 -14.32 9.89 -17.82
CA GLU A 176 -13.14 10.78 -17.98
C GLU A 176 -13.05 11.92 -16.94
N LYS A 177 -14.12 12.21 -16.20
CA LYS A 177 -14.19 13.36 -15.27
C LYS A 177 -14.06 12.96 -13.80
N ILE A 178 -13.50 11.80 -13.51
CA ILE A 178 -13.24 11.35 -12.15
C ILE A 178 -11.77 11.53 -11.81
N TYR A 179 -11.49 12.22 -10.70
CA TYR A 179 -10.14 12.28 -10.14
C TYR A 179 -9.80 10.95 -9.46
N ASN A 180 -8.77 10.28 -9.96
CA ASN A 180 -8.21 9.12 -9.28
C ASN A 180 -7.22 9.59 -8.23
N VAL A 181 -7.58 9.46 -6.95
CA VAL A 181 -6.70 9.84 -5.85
C VAL A 181 -5.97 8.64 -5.22
N GLY A 182 -6.29 7.44 -5.68
CA GLY A 182 -5.61 6.20 -5.32
C GLY A 182 -5.64 5.91 -3.81
N GLU A 183 -4.51 5.44 -3.30
CA GLU A 183 -4.26 5.33 -1.86
C GLU A 183 -3.58 6.61 -1.35
N ASN A 184 -4.15 7.20 -0.30
CA ASN A 184 -3.66 8.45 0.28
C ASN A 184 -3.92 8.46 1.79
N PHE A 185 -3.39 9.45 2.50
CA PHE A 185 -3.54 9.59 3.95
C PHE A 185 -4.29 10.88 4.33
N ILE A 186 -5.14 11.41 3.43
CA ILE A 186 -5.79 12.71 3.65
C ILE A 186 -6.69 12.68 4.88
N LEU A 187 -7.56 11.66 5.01
CA LEU A 187 -8.44 11.54 6.16
C LEU A 187 -7.64 11.38 7.46
N GLN A 188 -6.63 10.52 7.48
CA GLN A 188 -5.79 10.29 8.65
C GLN A 188 -5.07 11.56 9.09
N LYS A 189 -4.52 12.33 8.15
CA LYS A 189 -3.89 13.62 8.42
C LYS A 189 -4.90 14.66 8.93
N ALA A 190 -6.11 14.68 8.37
CA ALA A 190 -7.17 15.56 8.83
C ALA A 190 -7.62 15.23 10.25
N LEU A 191 -7.77 13.93 10.58
CA LEU A 191 -8.06 13.46 11.93
C LEU A 191 -6.95 13.83 12.91
N GLN A 192 -5.70 13.72 12.50
CA GLN A 192 -4.54 14.12 13.30
C GLN A 192 -4.53 15.64 13.55
N ASN A 193 -4.72 16.43 12.51
CA ASN A 193 -4.72 17.91 12.61
C ASN A 193 -5.91 18.44 13.43
N SER A 194 -7.01 17.69 13.49
CA SER A 194 -8.17 18.05 14.34
C SER A 194 -8.06 17.54 15.77
N GLN A 195 -6.91 16.97 16.16
CA GLN A 195 -6.68 16.33 17.46
C GLN A 195 -7.66 15.16 17.78
N LEU A 196 -8.44 14.72 16.81
CA LEU A 196 -9.33 13.58 16.98
C LEU A 196 -8.55 12.26 17.10
N ASN A 197 -7.36 12.21 16.53
CA ASN A 197 -6.52 11.01 16.55
C ASN A 197 -6.16 10.62 18.00
N GLU A 198 -5.80 11.58 18.85
CA GLU A 198 -5.47 11.33 20.25
C GLU A 198 -6.69 10.73 20.97
N LYS A 199 -7.87 11.33 20.81
CA LYS A 199 -9.13 10.85 21.40
C LYS A 199 -9.53 9.46 20.89
N ILE A 200 -9.23 9.15 19.63
CA ILE A 200 -9.49 7.84 19.03
C ILE A 200 -8.67 6.75 19.73
N TYR A 201 -7.45 7.05 20.18
CA TYR A 201 -6.57 6.10 20.86
C TYR A 201 -6.73 6.09 22.39
N GLU A 202 -7.38 7.10 22.97
CA GLU A 202 -7.70 7.14 24.38
C GLU A 202 -8.83 6.16 24.78
N SER A 203 -9.02 5.99 26.09
CA SER A 203 -10.02 5.06 26.65
C SER A 203 -11.48 5.52 26.52
N GLU A 204 -11.75 6.71 26.00
CA GLU A 204 -13.11 7.22 25.85
C GLU A 204 -13.95 6.37 24.90
N LYS A 205 -15.17 6.03 25.33
CA LYS A 205 -16.11 5.23 24.53
C LYS A 205 -16.79 6.04 23.44
N SER A 206 -16.90 7.36 23.58
CA SER A 206 -17.53 8.25 22.62
C SER A 206 -16.64 9.44 22.30
N ILE A 207 -16.64 9.86 21.05
CA ILE A 207 -15.80 10.93 20.53
C ILE A 207 -16.69 11.93 19.83
N THR A 208 -16.63 13.20 20.26
CA THR A 208 -17.33 14.30 19.61
C THR A 208 -16.56 14.80 18.42
N VAL A 209 -17.20 14.89 17.26
CA VAL A 209 -16.60 15.30 15.99
C VAL A 209 -17.26 16.59 15.49
N ASP A 210 -16.50 17.66 15.31
CA ASP A 210 -16.92 18.83 14.56
C ASP A 210 -16.82 18.53 13.05
N LEU A 211 -17.98 18.22 12.46
CA LEU A 211 -18.04 17.84 11.05
C LEU A 211 -17.73 18.99 10.09
N ASN A 212 -18.08 20.23 10.44
CA ASN A 212 -17.84 21.37 9.57
C ASN A 212 -16.33 21.64 9.44
N PHE A 213 -15.63 21.64 10.57
CA PHE A 213 -14.18 21.80 10.60
C PHE A 213 -13.47 20.66 9.90
N LEU A 214 -13.81 19.42 10.22
CA LEU A 214 -13.18 18.25 9.62
C LEU A 214 -13.43 18.16 8.11
N ARG A 215 -14.66 18.46 7.67
CA ARG A 215 -15.02 18.50 6.25
C ARG A 215 -14.16 19.49 5.49
N LYS A 216 -14.02 20.72 6.00
CA LYS A 216 -13.18 21.73 5.39
C LYS A 216 -11.75 21.25 5.24
N LEU A 217 -11.14 20.71 6.30
CA LEU A 217 -9.78 20.15 6.26
C LEU A 217 -9.62 19.05 5.20
N VAL A 218 -10.56 18.14 5.12
CA VAL A 218 -10.52 17.01 4.18
C VAL A 218 -10.66 17.51 2.74
N ILE A 219 -11.65 18.36 2.46
CA ILE A 219 -11.90 18.89 1.10
C ILE A 219 -10.70 19.74 0.63
N ASP A 220 -10.23 20.67 1.46
CA ASP A 220 -9.08 21.51 1.12
C ASP A 220 -7.82 20.67 0.84
N SER A 221 -7.65 19.57 1.57
CA SER A 221 -6.54 18.64 1.37
C SER A 221 -6.63 17.90 0.03
N TYR A 222 -7.82 17.39 -0.34
CA TYR A 222 -8.02 16.79 -1.67
C TYR A 222 -7.78 17.80 -2.78
N MET A 223 -8.38 18.98 -2.69
CA MET A 223 -8.22 20.02 -3.70
C MET A 223 -6.76 20.42 -3.89
N LYS A 224 -6.03 20.62 -2.78
CA LYS A 224 -4.61 20.99 -2.81
C LYS A 224 -3.73 19.88 -3.37
N GLN A 225 -3.87 18.66 -2.87
CA GLN A 225 -2.99 17.55 -3.22
C GLN A 225 -3.15 17.12 -4.68
N PHE A 226 -4.37 17.17 -5.21
CA PHE A 226 -4.68 16.74 -6.58
C PHE A 226 -4.94 17.91 -7.53
N SER A 227 -4.60 19.16 -7.14
CA SER A 227 -4.74 20.37 -7.96
C SER A 227 -6.16 20.54 -8.52
N ILE A 228 -7.18 20.21 -7.72
CA ILE A 228 -8.58 20.32 -8.11
C ILE A 228 -9.01 21.77 -7.98
N GLN A 229 -9.40 22.38 -9.10
CA GLN A 229 -9.81 23.80 -9.13
C GLN A 229 -11.33 24.00 -9.01
N SER A 230 -12.11 22.98 -9.29
CA SER A 230 -13.57 23.04 -9.24
C SER A 230 -14.09 22.63 -7.87
N ILE A 231 -15.09 23.36 -7.36
CA ILE A 231 -15.84 22.96 -6.16
C ILE A 231 -16.83 21.83 -6.43
N LYS A 232 -17.04 21.50 -7.71
CA LYS A 232 -17.84 20.36 -8.16
C LYS A 232 -16.92 19.32 -8.75
N PHE A 233 -16.70 18.22 -8.06
CA PHE A 233 -15.83 17.16 -8.55
C PHE A 233 -16.24 15.79 -8.01
N LYS A 234 -15.89 14.79 -8.80
CA LYS A 234 -15.98 13.38 -8.43
C LYS A 234 -14.57 12.84 -8.22
N PHE A 235 -14.38 12.00 -7.23
CA PHE A 235 -13.11 11.33 -7.02
C PHE A 235 -13.26 9.92 -6.51
N ILE A 236 -12.25 9.11 -6.76
CA ILE A 236 -12.15 7.74 -6.23
C ILE A 236 -11.02 7.69 -5.23
N ASP A 237 -11.32 7.21 -4.04
CA ASP A 237 -10.36 6.95 -2.97
C ASP A 237 -10.45 5.49 -2.56
N ARG A 238 -9.35 4.75 -2.70
CA ARG A 238 -9.25 3.34 -2.31
C ARG A 238 -8.32 3.12 -1.11
N THR A 239 -8.15 4.13 -0.28
CA THR A 239 -7.35 4.03 0.94
C THR A 239 -7.97 3.01 1.88
N MET A 240 -7.27 1.92 2.11
CA MET A 240 -7.76 0.80 2.90
C MET A 240 -8.19 1.21 4.32
N THR A 241 -7.41 2.06 4.97
CA THR A 241 -7.66 2.52 6.34
C THR A 241 -8.92 3.40 6.48
N ASN A 242 -9.46 3.94 5.39
CA ASN A 242 -10.71 4.70 5.39
C ASN A 242 -11.91 3.85 5.83
N PHE A 243 -11.84 2.53 5.69
CA PHE A 243 -12.87 1.62 6.19
C PHE A 243 -13.16 1.80 7.68
N PHE A 244 -12.15 2.04 8.51
CA PHE A 244 -12.30 2.24 9.96
C PHE A 244 -13.07 3.51 10.32
N PHE A 245 -13.14 4.46 9.42
CA PHE A 245 -13.77 5.76 9.57
C PHE A 245 -14.96 5.93 8.63
N SER A 246 -15.56 4.83 8.19
CA SER A 246 -16.67 4.86 7.24
C SER A 246 -17.87 5.67 7.75
N GLU A 247 -18.16 5.62 9.06
CA GLU A 247 -19.21 6.42 9.69
C GLU A 247 -18.91 7.93 9.53
N ILE A 248 -17.68 8.35 9.83
CA ILE A 248 -17.23 9.74 9.65
C ILE A 248 -17.31 10.14 8.17
N LEU A 249 -16.86 9.28 7.26
CA LEU A 249 -16.89 9.58 5.82
C LEU A 249 -18.31 9.78 5.28
N LEU A 250 -19.26 8.98 5.73
CA LEU A 250 -20.65 9.12 5.31
C LEU A 250 -21.30 10.41 5.85
N GLU A 251 -20.92 10.85 7.04
CA GLU A 251 -21.36 12.14 7.58
C GLU A 251 -20.63 13.32 6.88
N LEU A 252 -19.34 13.18 6.56
CA LEU A 252 -18.62 14.19 5.79
C LEU A 252 -19.16 14.32 4.35
N PHE A 253 -19.54 13.22 3.74
CA PHE A 253 -19.98 13.15 2.34
C PHE A 253 -21.27 12.33 2.20
N PRO A 254 -22.44 12.91 2.48
CA PRO A 254 -23.71 12.19 2.41
C PRO A 254 -24.07 11.63 1.03
N ASN A 255 -23.45 12.16 -0.03
CA ASN A 255 -23.60 11.68 -1.42
C ASN A 255 -22.52 10.65 -1.80
N ALA A 256 -21.68 10.22 -0.86
CA ALA A 256 -20.62 9.25 -1.12
C ALA A 256 -21.20 7.90 -1.56
N LYS A 257 -20.52 7.27 -2.49
CA LYS A 257 -20.76 5.88 -2.86
C LYS A 257 -19.67 5.01 -2.25
N ILE A 258 -20.07 3.88 -1.67
CA ILE A 258 -19.13 2.90 -1.12
C ILE A 258 -19.20 1.63 -1.94
N ILE A 259 -18.05 1.18 -2.40
CA ILE A 259 -17.87 -0.11 -3.08
C ILE A 259 -17.03 -1.00 -2.17
N ASN A 260 -17.60 -2.13 -1.74
CA ASN A 260 -16.90 -3.10 -0.92
C ASN A 260 -16.42 -4.27 -1.77
N CYS A 261 -15.12 -4.33 -2.04
CA CYS A 261 -14.48 -5.40 -2.78
C CYS A 261 -14.26 -6.62 -1.88
N LYS A 262 -14.95 -7.70 -2.18
CA LYS A 262 -14.83 -8.98 -1.47
C LYS A 262 -14.20 -10.03 -2.38
N ARG A 263 -13.36 -10.84 -1.79
CA ARG A 263 -12.77 -12.03 -2.40
C ARG A 263 -12.90 -13.18 -1.41
N ASP A 264 -12.90 -14.41 -1.91
CA ASP A 264 -12.84 -15.60 -1.05
C ASP A 264 -11.70 -15.43 -0.02
N PRO A 265 -11.95 -15.60 1.29
CA PRO A 265 -10.96 -15.30 2.34
C PRO A 265 -9.69 -16.14 2.21
N PHE A 266 -9.81 -17.43 1.85
CA PHE A 266 -8.65 -18.30 1.68
C PHE A 266 -7.79 -17.87 0.50
N HIS A 267 -8.43 -17.67 -0.68
CA HIS A 267 -7.71 -17.17 -1.86
C HIS A 267 -7.10 -15.80 -1.64
N ASN A 268 -7.74 -14.95 -0.84
CA ASN A 268 -7.21 -13.64 -0.51
C ASN A 268 -5.98 -13.74 0.40
N LEU A 269 -6.05 -14.56 1.45
CA LEU A 269 -4.95 -14.80 2.38
C LEU A 269 -3.72 -15.37 1.64
N VAL A 270 -3.91 -16.36 0.77
CA VAL A 270 -2.84 -16.91 -0.06
C VAL A 270 -2.22 -15.82 -0.94
N ALA A 271 -3.05 -14.98 -1.58
CA ALA A 271 -2.57 -13.91 -2.44
C ALA A 271 -1.80 -12.81 -1.67
N ILE A 272 -2.15 -12.55 -0.41
CA ILE A 272 -1.40 -11.65 0.49
C ILE A 272 -0.07 -12.30 0.88
N TYR A 273 -0.11 -13.55 1.35
CA TYR A 273 1.08 -14.28 1.79
C TYR A 273 2.14 -14.44 0.70
N GLN A 274 1.70 -14.55 -0.56
CA GLN A 274 2.57 -14.63 -1.73
C GLN A 274 3.25 -13.31 -2.10
N GLN A 275 2.96 -12.21 -1.42
CA GLN A 275 3.55 -10.89 -1.68
C GLN A 275 4.63 -10.57 -0.65
N CYS A 276 5.69 -9.93 -1.11
CA CYS A 276 6.57 -9.18 -0.24
C CYS A 276 5.88 -7.82 0.01
N LEU A 277 5.14 -7.72 1.10
CA LEU A 277 4.52 -6.46 1.50
C LEU A 277 5.61 -5.59 2.12
N ASN A 278 6.10 -4.62 1.36
CA ASN A 278 6.94 -3.54 1.89
C ASN A 278 5.99 -2.49 2.48
N ASN A 279 6.12 -2.24 3.76
CA ASN A 279 5.51 -1.07 4.40
C ASN A 279 6.34 0.18 4.13
#